data_e3b86576a7d19dd22291e2b4ca3802fd
#
_entry.id   e3b86576a7d19dd22291e2b4ca3802fd
#
_cell.length_a   1.000
_cell.length_b   1.000
_cell.length_c   1.000
_cell.angle_alpha   90.00
_cell.angle_beta   90.00
_cell.angle_gamma   90.00
#
_symmetry.space_group_name_H-M   'P 1'
#
loop_
_entity.id
_entity.type
_entity.pdbx_description
1 polymer ?
#
loop_
_entity_poly.entity_id
_entity_poly.type
_entity_poly.pdbx_seq_one_letter_code
_entity_poly.pdbx_strand_id
1 'polypeptide(L)'
;MNEKVRIGYPPSRVWGCPTTAMWVYRLGAEKAKQMLFTGDLISGTKAEEIGLIFQSVPLEELDATVNQLTNRIKGVPKNQLMMMKMMVNQAYENMGLANTQTIATLFDGMARHSPEGIWFKQRAEEVGFKQAIAERDSGDPIQGSKK
;
A
#
# COMPACT_ATOMS: atom_id res chain seq x y z
N MET A 1 -10.76 9.00 4.18
CA MET A 1 -11.07 7.73 3.46
C MET A 1 -12.37 7.19 3.99
N ASN A 2 -13.17 6.48 3.16
CA ASN A 2 -14.37 5.81 3.68
C ASN A 2 -13.96 4.68 4.64
N GLU A 3 -14.59 4.60 5.81
CA GLU A 3 -14.30 3.64 6.88
C GLU A 3 -14.46 2.16 6.46
N LYS A 4 -15.39 1.86 5.51
CA LYS A 4 -15.69 0.52 5.03
C LYS A 4 -14.79 0.05 3.89
N VAL A 5 -14.05 0.95 3.24
CA VAL A 5 -13.11 0.58 2.17
C VAL A 5 -11.95 -0.21 2.77
N ARG A 6 -11.51 -1.23 2.04
CA ARG A 6 -10.38 -2.06 2.45
C ARG A 6 -9.10 -1.59 1.78
N ILE A 7 -8.01 -1.56 2.52
CA ILE A 7 -6.68 -1.16 2.07
C ILE A 7 -5.63 -2.21 2.44
N GLY A 8 -4.74 -2.50 1.54
CA GLY A 8 -3.63 -3.44 1.69
C GLY A 8 -2.93 -3.68 0.36
N TYR A 9 -2.03 -4.66 0.33
CA TYR A 9 -1.29 -5.02 -0.87
C TYR A 9 -1.22 -6.54 -1.08
N PRO A 10 -2.35 -7.21 -1.42
CA PRO A 10 -2.38 -8.66 -1.66
C PRO A 10 -1.37 -9.18 -2.69
N PRO A 11 -0.95 -8.42 -3.75
CA PRO A 11 0.09 -8.86 -4.67
C PRO A 11 1.44 -9.19 -4.01
N SER A 12 1.68 -8.77 -2.77
CA SER A 12 2.87 -9.16 -2.00
C SER A 12 2.93 -10.67 -1.71
N ARG A 13 1.81 -11.39 -1.73
CA ARG A 13 1.77 -12.85 -1.56
C ARG A 13 2.35 -13.58 -2.77
N VAL A 14 2.05 -13.11 -3.96
CA VAL A 14 2.68 -13.52 -5.23
C VAL A 14 2.33 -12.50 -6.31
N TRP A 15 3.30 -12.20 -7.15
CA TRP A 15 3.25 -11.34 -8.33
C TRP A 15 3.67 -9.90 -8.13
N GLY A 16 4.07 -9.41 -6.98
CA GLY A 16 4.52 -8.03 -6.94
C GLY A 16 5.16 -7.57 -5.64
N CYS A 17 5.80 -6.41 -5.73
CA CYS A 17 6.32 -5.66 -4.60
C CYS A 17 5.74 -4.23 -4.65
N PRO A 18 5.38 -3.61 -3.50
CA PRO A 18 4.77 -2.29 -3.49
C PRO A 18 5.78 -1.19 -3.85
N THR A 19 5.79 -0.79 -5.12
CA THR A 19 6.80 0.12 -5.70
C THR A 19 6.82 1.51 -5.09
N THR A 20 5.72 1.96 -4.46
CA THR A 20 5.70 3.23 -3.72
C THR A 20 6.56 3.20 -2.48
N ALA A 21 6.85 2.01 -1.92
CA ALA A 21 7.63 1.76 -0.71
C ALA A 21 7.17 2.53 0.56
N MET A 22 6.02 3.19 0.54
CA MET A 22 5.56 4.08 1.62
C MET A 22 5.16 3.36 2.91
N TRP A 23 4.98 2.05 2.89
CA TRP A 23 4.49 1.27 4.04
C TRP A 23 5.36 1.44 5.28
N VAL A 24 6.68 1.24 5.15
CA VAL A 24 7.60 1.35 6.27
C VAL A 24 7.71 2.78 6.81
N TYR A 25 7.64 3.76 5.92
CA TYR A 25 7.73 5.18 6.30
C TYR A 25 6.49 5.66 7.06
N ARG A 26 5.34 5.04 6.83
CA ARG A 26 4.09 5.39 7.51
C ARG A 26 3.84 4.57 8.77
N LEU A 27 4.22 3.29 8.78
CA LEU A 27 3.81 2.33 9.80
C LEU A 27 4.96 1.89 10.72
N GLY A 28 6.21 2.18 10.33
CA GLY A 28 7.36 1.52 10.92
C GLY A 28 7.51 0.07 10.44
N ALA A 29 8.65 -0.54 10.77
CA ALA A 29 9.06 -1.83 10.19
C ALA A 29 8.09 -2.97 10.51
N GLU A 30 7.66 -3.11 11.76
CA GLU A 30 6.90 -4.29 12.21
C GLU A 30 5.50 -4.35 11.59
N LYS A 31 4.75 -3.25 11.62
CA LYS A 31 3.42 -3.19 11.01
C LYS A 31 3.49 -3.30 9.49
N ALA A 32 4.52 -2.69 8.86
CA ALA A 32 4.74 -2.82 7.43
C ALA A 32 5.02 -4.28 7.04
N LYS A 33 5.90 -4.98 7.77
CA LYS A 33 6.15 -6.42 7.57
C LYS A 33 4.87 -7.24 7.74
N GLN A 34 4.11 -7.02 8.83
CA GLN A 34 2.86 -7.71 9.06
C GLN A 34 1.94 -7.60 7.83
N MET A 35 1.65 -6.37 7.39
CA MET A 35 0.74 -6.15 6.26
C MET A 35 1.27 -6.70 4.93
N LEU A 36 2.56 -6.56 4.67
CA LEU A 36 3.16 -7.00 3.41
C LEU A 36 3.40 -8.52 3.36
N PHE A 37 3.73 -9.16 4.50
CA PHE A 37 3.96 -10.61 4.51
C PHE A 37 2.65 -11.40 4.48
N THR A 38 1.58 -10.88 5.09
CA THR A 38 0.27 -11.52 5.04
C THR A 38 -0.52 -11.17 3.78
N GLY A 39 -0.33 -9.96 3.24
CA GLY A 39 -1.15 -9.41 2.16
C GLY A 39 -2.57 -9.05 2.62
N ASP A 40 -2.81 -8.97 3.94
CA ASP A 40 -4.12 -8.69 4.50
C ASP A 40 -4.67 -7.32 4.11
N LEU A 41 -5.99 -7.28 3.97
CA LEU A 41 -6.74 -6.04 3.79
C LEU A 41 -7.37 -5.61 5.11
N ILE A 42 -7.13 -4.37 5.51
CA ILE A 42 -7.71 -3.75 6.70
C ILE A 42 -8.78 -2.72 6.32
N SER A 43 -9.70 -2.42 7.24
CA SER A 43 -10.71 -1.36 7.06
C SER A 43 -10.10 0.03 7.11
N GLY A 44 -10.83 1.04 6.61
CA GLY A 44 -10.44 2.45 6.77
C GLY A 44 -10.26 2.85 8.22
N THR A 45 -11.15 2.40 9.11
CA THR A 45 -11.04 2.64 10.55
C THR A 45 -9.74 2.09 11.13
N LYS A 46 -9.39 0.84 10.78
CA LYS A 46 -8.11 0.24 11.24
C LYS A 46 -6.91 0.94 10.66
N ALA A 47 -6.99 1.38 9.40
CA ALA A 47 -5.92 2.12 8.74
C ALA A 47 -5.63 3.47 9.41
N GLU A 48 -6.67 4.17 9.90
CA GLU A 48 -6.54 5.37 10.73
C GLU A 48 -5.90 5.06 12.08
N GLU A 49 -6.43 4.07 12.79
CA GLU A 49 -5.92 3.64 14.11
C GLU A 49 -4.41 3.37 14.10
N ILE A 50 -3.92 2.70 13.06
CA ILE A 50 -2.48 2.36 12.94
C ILE A 50 -1.62 3.46 12.30
N GLY A 51 -2.22 4.58 11.88
CA GLY A 51 -1.50 5.70 11.26
C GLY A 51 -1.16 5.55 9.78
N LEU A 52 -1.76 4.56 9.08
CA LEU A 52 -1.56 4.40 7.64
C LEU A 52 -2.21 5.54 6.85
N ILE A 53 -3.38 5.98 7.29
CA ILE A 53 -4.11 7.13 6.72
C ILE A 53 -4.34 8.19 7.78
N PHE A 54 -4.66 9.41 7.34
CA PHE A 54 -4.89 10.55 8.23
C PHE A 54 -6.21 10.41 8.98
N GLN A 55 -7.30 10.06 8.28
CA GLN A 55 -8.64 9.96 8.85
C GLN A 55 -9.56 9.06 8.01
N SER A 56 -10.46 8.33 8.66
CA SER A 56 -11.59 7.63 8.06
C SER A 56 -12.90 8.19 8.57
N VAL A 57 -13.92 8.20 7.71
CA VAL A 57 -15.26 8.70 8.02
C VAL A 57 -16.30 7.89 7.25
N PRO A 58 -17.59 7.91 7.64
CA PRO A 58 -18.67 7.42 6.81
C PRO A 58 -18.65 8.05 5.40
N LEU A 59 -19.12 7.31 4.39
CA LEU A 59 -19.04 7.77 3.01
C LEU A 59 -19.74 9.11 2.79
N GLU A 60 -20.89 9.28 3.43
CA GLU A 60 -21.72 10.47 3.38
C GLU A 60 -21.06 11.70 3.98
N GLU A 61 -20.08 11.54 4.87
CA GLU A 61 -19.34 12.63 5.51
C GLU A 61 -18.02 12.96 4.81
N LEU A 62 -17.60 12.15 3.83
CA LEU A 62 -16.26 12.24 3.23
C LEU A 62 -16.01 13.62 2.60
N ASP A 63 -16.93 14.08 1.76
CA ASP A 63 -16.80 15.35 1.05
C ASP A 63 -16.82 16.55 2.02
N ALA A 64 -17.67 16.50 3.03
CA ALA A 64 -17.74 17.55 4.06
C ALA A 64 -16.42 17.63 4.85
N THR A 65 -15.88 16.48 5.25
CA THR A 65 -14.60 16.37 5.97
C THR A 65 -13.43 16.89 5.13
N VAL A 66 -13.37 16.52 3.85
CA VAL A 66 -12.34 17.00 2.92
C VAL A 66 -12.44 18.50 2.73
N ASN A 67 -13.65 19.06 2.53
CA ASN A 67 -13.87 20.48 2.37
C ASN A 67 -13.48 21.26 3.62
N GLN A 68 -13.80 20.76 4.80
CA GLN A 68 -13.40 21.37 6.07
C GLN A 68 -11.89 21.47 6.20
N LEU A 69 -11.16 20.37 5.94
CA LEU A 69 -9.70 20.35 5.97
C LEU A 69 -9.10 21.30 4.92
N THR A 70 -9.63 21.27 3.70
CA THR A 70 -9.17 22.13 2.60
C THR A 70 -9.35 23.61 2.93
N ASN A 71 -10.49 23.99 3.53
CA ASN A 71 -10.75 25.37 3.92
C ASN A 71 -9.78 25.84 5.03
N ARG A 72 -9.41 24.97 5.95
CA ARG A 72 -8.37 25.29 6.96
C ARG A 72 -7.00 25.51 6.29
N ILE A 73 -6.62 24.67 5.33
CA ILE A 73 -5.35 24.77 4.60
C ILE A 73 -5.31 26.05 3.75
N LYS A 74 -6.41 26.43 3.10
CA LYS A 74 -6.50 27.67 2.29
C LYS A 74 -6.18 28.93 3.08
N GLY A 75 -6.37 28.93 4.38
CA GLY A 75 -6.02 30.04 5.26
C GLY A 75 -4.53 30.20 5.55
N VAL A 76 -3.70 29.25 5.15
CA VAL A 76 -2.25 29.29 5.38
C VAL A 76 -1.55 29.92 4.18
N PRO A 77 -0.60 30.88 4.36
CA PRO A 77 0.15 31.50 3.28
C PRO A 77 0.86 30.45 2.40
N LYS A 78 0.77 30.61 1.07
CA LYS A 78 1.34 29.67 0.09
C LYS A 78 2.82 29.34 0.34
N ASN A 79 3.65 30.36 0.62
CA ASN A 79 5.07 30.15 0.87
C ASN A 79 5.30 29.30 2.12
N GLN A 80 4.51 29.49 3.16
CA GLN A 80 4.56 28.68 4.37
C GLN A 80 4.22 27.22 4.10
N LEU A 81 3.14 26.97 3.35
CA LEU A 81 2.77 25.60 2.94
C LEU A 81 3.89 24.94 2.12
N MET A 82 4.48 25.69 1.19
CA MET A 82 5.56 25.19 0.34
C MET A 82 6.78 24.78 1.20
N MET A 83 7.22 25.65 2.11
CA MET A 83 8.39 25.37 2.97
C MET A 83 8.15 24.16 3.87
N MET A 84 6.96 24.05 4.50
CA MET A 84 6.62 22.90 5.34
C MET A 84 6.56 21.60 4.53
N LYS A 85 5.97 21.63 3.33
CA LYS A 85 5.92 20.46 2.44
C LYS A 85 7.34 20.03 2.02
N MET A 86 8.19 20.97 1.65
CA MET A 86 9.59 20.67 1.27
C MET A 86 10.36 20.05 2.44
N MET A 87 10.20 20.59 3.65
CA MET A 87 10.84 20.06 4.87
C MET A 87 10.41 18.59 5.12
N VAL A 88 9.10 18.30 5.02
CA VAL A 88 8.58 16.93 5.21
C VAL A 88 9.11 15.99 4.11
N ASN A 89 9.12 16.44 2.86
CA ASN A 89 9.65 15.63 1.76
C ASN A 89 11.14 15.35 1.92
N GLN A 90 11.92 16.36 2.35
CA GLN A 90 13.36 16.20 2.61
C GLN A 90 13.64 15.17 3.71
N ALA A 91 12.77 15.06 4.72
CA ALA A 91 12.91 14.02 5.73
C ALA A 91 12.77 12.62 5.12
N TYR A 92 11.81 12.41 4.22
CA TYR A 92 11.66 11.13 3.50
C TYR A 92 12.87 10.82 2.61
N GLU A 93 13.42 11.81 1.92
CA GLU A 93 14.62 11.62 1.10
C GLU A 93 15.83 11.24 1.96
N ASN A 94 16.04 11.90 3.11
CA ASN A 94 17.10 11.56 4.06
C ASN A 94 16.93 10.16 4.68
N MET A 95 15.69 9.69 4.80
CA MET A 95 15.39 8.32 5.20
C MET A 95 15.58 7.30 4.07
N GLY A 96 15.98 7.73 2.87
CA GLY A 96 16.28 6.86 1.74
C GLY A 96 15.07 6.41 0.91
N LEU A 97 13.98 7.19 0.87
CA LEU A 97 12.75 6.83 0.14
C LEU A 97 13.04 6.50 -1.33
N ALA A 98 13.80 7.34 -2.04
CA ALA A 98 14.11 7.12 -3.46
C ALA A 98 14.86 5.79 -3.69
N ASN A 99 15.84 5.46 -2.85
CA ASN A 99 16.55 4.18 -2.93
C ASN A 99 15.63 2.99 -2.66
N THR A 100 14.75 3.10 -1.65
CA THR A 100 13.79 2.03 -1.32
C THR A 100 12.79 1.81 -2.45
N GLN A 101 12.32 2.87 -3.11
CA GLN A 101 11.45 2.79 -4.29
C GLN A 101 12.14 2.12 -5.48
N THR A 102 13.42 2.43 -5.71
CA THR A 102 14.22 1.78 -6.76
C THR A 102 14.33 0.27 -6.51
N ILE A 103 14.68 -0.13 -5.29
CA ILE A 103 14.76 -1.56 -4.92
C ILE A 103 13.40 -2.24 -5.02
N ALA A 104 12.33 -1.60 -4.54
CA ALA A 104 10.98 -2.14 -4.62
C ALA A 104 10.53 -2.34 -6.08
N THR A 105 10.91 -1.43 -6.99
CA THR A 105 10.63 -1.53 -8.43
C THR A 105 11.39 -2.70 -9.07
N LEU A 106 12.65 -2.87 -8.72
CA LEU A 106 13.43 -4.03 -9.17
C LEU A 106 12.83 -5.35 -8.67
N PHE A 107 12.45 -5.41 -7.41
CA PHE A 107 11.82 -6.61 -6.83
C PHE A 107 10.41 -6.86 -7.38
N ASP A 108 9.64 -5.84 -7.74
CA ASP A 108 8.37 -6.02 -8.45
C ASP A 108 8.57 -6.71 -9.81
N GLY A 109 9.61 -6.31 -10.55
CA GLY A 109 10.01 -6.99 -11.80
C GLY A 109 10.45 -8.44 -11.55
N MET A 110 11.32 -8.67 -10.58
CA MET A 110 11.85 -10.00 -10.25
C MET A 110 10.74 -10.95 -9.77
N ALA A 111 9.79 -10.48 -8.96
CA ALA A 111 8.70 -11.29 -8.44
C ALA A 111 7.82 -11.91 -9.52
N ARG A 112 7.71 -11.24 -10.68
CA ARG A 112 6.93 -11.74 -11.83
C ARG A 112 7.65 -12.84 -12.60
N HIS A 113 8.97 -12.93 -12.45
CA HIS A 113 9.84 -13.92 -13.12
C HIS A 113 10.34 -14.99 -12.16
N SER A 114 9.94 -14.94 -10.90
CA SER A 114 10.19 -16.02 -9.94
C SER A 114 9.36 -17.26 -10.29
N PRO A 115 9.73 -18.46 -9.82
CA PRO A 115 8.93 -19.67 -10.03
C PRO A 115 7.46 -19.49 -9.65
N GLU A 116 7.19 -18.81 -8.52
CA GLU A 116 5.85 -18.51 -8.02
C GLU A 116 5.10 -17.52 -8.93
N GLY A 117 5.81 -16.52 -9.45
CA GLY A 117 5.24 -15.54 -10.37
C GLY A 117 4.86 -16.15 -11.70
N ILE A 118 5.72 -17.02 -12.25
CA ILE A 118 5.44 -17.77 -13.48
C ILE A 118 4.25 -18.71 -13.26
N TRP A 119 4.23 -19.45 -12.16
CA TRP A 119 3.11 -20.31 -11.80
C TRP A 119 1.80 -19.52 -11.71
N PHE A 120 1.79 -18.37 -11.03
CA PHE A 120 0.58 -17.56 -10.90
C PHE A 120 0.05 -17.07 -12.26
N LYS A 121 0.96 -16.69 -13.18
CA LYS A 121 0.59 -16.30 -14.54
C LYS A 121 -0.08 -17.47 -15.27
N GLN A 122 0.53 -18.65 -15.27
CA GLN A 122 -0.01 -19.85 -15.89
C GLN A 122 -1.37 -20.21 -15.28
N ARG A 123 -1.48 -20.17 -13.96
CA ARG A 123 -2.75 -20.44 -13.27
C ARG A 123 -3.85 -19.45 -13.67
N ALA A 124 -3.51 -18.17 -13.82
CA ALA A 124 -4.48 -17.17 -14.28
C ALA A 124 -4.92 -17.39 -15.74
N GLU A 125 -4.05 -17.94 -16.59
CA GLU A 125 -4.39 -18.35 -17.98
C GLU A 125 -5.32 -19.57 -17.99
N GLU A 126 -5.15 -20.53 -17.05
CA GLU A 126 -5.95 -21.76 -16.96
C GLU A 126 -7.35 -21.52 -16.40
N VAL A 127 -7.48 -20.82 -15.28
CA VAL A 127 -8.74 -20.70 -14.51
C VAL A 127 -9.38 -19.33 -14.59
N GLY A 128 -8.72 -18.39 -15.24
CA GLY A 128 -9.10 -16.98 -15.27
C GLY A 128 -8.56 -16.18 -14.07
N PHE A 129 -8.30 -14.89 -14.29
CA PHE A 129 -7.62 -14.01 -13.34
C PHE A 129 -8.37 -13.88 -12.00
N LYS A 130 -9.72 -13.85 -12.04
CA LYS A 130 -10.54 -13.73 -10.83
C LYS A 130 -10.36 -14.93 -9.90
N GLN A 131 -10.36 -16.14 -10.46
CA GLN A 131 -10.18 -17.36 -9.68
C GLN A 131 -8.74 -17.47 -9.15
N ALA A 132 -7.74 -17.18 -9.96
CA ALA A 132 -6.34 -17.17 -9.52
C ALA A 132 -6.09 -16.18 -8.37
N ILE A 133 -6.72 -14.99 -8.40
CA ILE A 133 -6.67 -14.05 -7.28
C ILE A 133 -7.32 -14.64 -6.02
N ALA A 134 -8.49 -15.29 -6.15
CA ALA A 134 -9.16 -15.90 -5.00
C ALA A 134 -8.30 -17.00 -4.36
N GLU A 135 -7.63 -17.81 -5.17
CA GLU A 135 -6.68 -18.82 -4.71
C GLU A 135 -5.46 -18.19 -4.01
N ARG A 136 -4.87 -17.15 -4.60
CA ARG A 136 -3.76 -16.39 -3.99
C ARG A 136 -4.13 -15.81 -2.63
N ASP A 137 -5.34 -15.26 -2.49
CA ASP A 137 -5.79 -14.52 -1.33
C ASP A 137 -6.51 -15.39 -0.28
N SER A 138 -6.65 -16.71 -0.54
CA SER A 138 -7.28 -17.68 0.38
C SER A 138 -6.56 -17.84 1.72
N GLY A 139 -5.27 -17.53 1.79
CA GLY A 139 -4.41 -17.84 2.92
C GLY A 139 -3.68 -19.18 2.80
N ASP A 140 -4.06 -20.02 1.84
CA ASP A 140 -3.39 -21.29 1.59
C ASP A 140 -1.97 -21.09 1.02
N PRO A 141 -1.06 -22.06 1.20
CA PRO A 141 0.27 -22.00 0.62
C PRO A 141 0.22 -21.89 -0.91
N ILE A 142 0.99 -20.97 -1.47
CA ILE A 142 1.15 -20.81 -2.92
C ILE A 142 1.83 -22.04 -3.48
N GLN A 143 1.20 -22.75 -4.42
CA GLN A 143 1.70 -24.03 -4.93
C GLN A 143 3.05 -23.90 -5.65
N GLY A 144 3.29 -22.80 -6.36
CA GLY A 144 4.56 -22.53 -7.03
C GLY A 144 5.76 -22.36 -6.09
N SER A 145 5.54 -22.19 -4.79
CA SER A 145 6.60 -22.03 -3.77
C SER A 145 7.17 -23.36 -3.23
N LYS A 146 6.57 -24.47 -3.61
CA LYS A 146 6.99 -25.82 -3.13
C LYS A 146 8.05 -26.40 -4.06
N LYS A 147 9.27 -25.88 -3.98
CA LYS A 147 10.46 -26.57 -4.51
C LYS A 147 11.68 -26.29 -3.64
#